data_084dec52359dcf9b7bd182c8cce0acf2
#
_entry.id   084dec52359dcf9b7bd182c8cce0acf2
#
_cell.length_a   1.000
_cell.length_b   1.000
_cell.length_c   1.000
_cell.angle_alpha   90.00
_cell.angle_beta   90.00
_cell.angle_gamma   90.00
#
_symmetry.space_group_name_H-M   'P 1'
#
loop_
_entity.id
_entity.type
_entity.pdbx_description
1 polymer ?
#
loop_
_entity_poly.entity_id
_entity_poly.type
_entity_poly.pdbx_seq_one_letter_code
_entity_poly.pdbx_strand_id
1 'polypeptide(L)'
;MASLVKNTCPVSSALALAIGLLGACGDDTSGTGPETSTSPTNPSSPTTPATETATSPTTGGTDSGLPTSGNSDSNSQGDSSVGSSQGESTSAPVTSGPDSTSTTADDTTGGIKFDLQPDTTTDGTTGGLVLQGSCRPSEIHGASGGFPKYTDPNYKPFLDRKIAIVTTNAQELPNNHVLHIVDIDGPVPPPNMNYAAPKYRHPTWLQQNIGRVFGLTLDSDGNIYVAATTVYGANPSPSKIKRIDSVTGAITDFATLPNNGPAFGNLNYDCVSETIYVSSHEDGRIYQLDMSGKVVSTYRHSTKNVTMGPANDPGEPNGQFTPLGDRVWAVQSHAGRLYYSVWKEDTGRQNADSNEVWSVAYVDEGGVPDPATAKLEFLAPPYLGQPYSNPITDLSFAATGWMLISQRTMINDNQTSAHQSTTYEYQYNMGTWELKGTTFIVGELPGSAAGGVDHDFEEGGYVWMTGDALDFYTPAVVYGLQGTPHKGGDITVSTLIDMDDELQDQDKTEQGDVELPIPGDAMPVPPPQ
;
A
#
# COMPACT_ATOMS: atom_id res chain seq x y z
N MET A 1 28.48 -38.41 -61.18
CA MET A 1 27.42 -37.68 -60.49
C MET A 1 27.74 -37.74 -59.01
N ALA A 2 28.36 -36.69 -58.47
CA ALA A 2 28.78 -36.60 -57.05
C ALA A 2 27.81 -35.71 -56.29
N SER A 3 27.24 -36.25 -55.23
CA SER A 3 26.32 -35.57 -54.32
C SER A 3 27.13 -34.94 -53.17
N LEU A 4 27.05 -33.63 -53.06
CA LEU A 4 27.63 -32.86 -51.94
C LEU A 4 26.67 -32.91 -50.74
N VAL A 5 27.14 -33.47 -49.65
CA VAL A 5 26.50 -33.37 -48.34
C VAL A 5 27.04 -32.13 -47.64
N LYS A 6 26.18 -31.16 -47.33
CA LYS A 6 26.50 -30.00 -46.47
C LYS A 6 26.27 -30.37 -45.01
N ASN A 7 27.34 -30.40 -44.24
CA ASN A 7 27.30 -30.43 -42.78
C ASN A 7 27.04 -29.01 -42.25
N THR A 8 25.96 -28.82 -41.51
CA THR A 8 25.70 -27.64 -40.72
C THR A 8 26.01 -27.94 -39.26
N CYS A 9 27.00 -27.26 -38.68
CA CYS A 9 27.29 -27.25 -37.26
C CYS A 9 26.28 -26.33 -36.52
N PRO A 10 25.81 -26.70 -35.34
CA PRO A 10 25.06 -25.78 -34.48
C PRO A 10 26.02 -24.86 -33.73
N VAL A 11 25.75 -23.58 -33.79
CA VAL A 11 26.42 -22.54 -32.98
C VAL A 11 25.76 -22.53 -31.60
N SER A 12 26.50 -22.95 -30.61
CA SER A 12 26.15 -22.75 -29.19
C SER A 12 26.57 -21.35 -28.79
N SER A 13 25.60 -20.49 -28.55
CA SER A 13 25.82 -19.17 -27.94
C SER A 13 26.01 -19.34 -26.44
N ALA A 14 27.24 -19.26 -25.98
CA ALA A 14 27.56 -19.09 -24.56
C ALA A 14 27.44 -17.60 -24.21
N LEU A 15 26.47 -17.27 -23.36
CA LEU A 15 26.30 -15.96 -22.76
C LEU A 15 27.34 -15.79 -21.64
N ALA A 16 28.37 -15.00 -21.88
CA ALA A 16 29.37 -14.66 -20.88
C ALA A 16 28.82 -13.52 -20.01
N LEU A 17 28.58 -13.84 -18.74
CA LEU A 17 28.20 -12.86 -17.69
C LEU A 17 29.47 -12.07 -17.31
N ALA A 18 29.55 -10.81 -17.72
CA ALA A 18 30.59 -9.90 -17.27
C ALA A 18 30.16 -9.26 -15.93
N ILE A 19 30.78 -9.70 -14.85
CA ILE A 19 30.68 -9.06 -13.53
C ILE A 19 31.62 -7.85 -13.54
N GLY A 20 31.07 -6.65 -13.67
CA GLY A 20 31.78 -5.39 -13.48
C GLY A 20 31.74 -4.97 -12.01
N LEU A 21 32.87 -4.98 -11.32
CA LEU A 21 33.04 -4.30 -10.06
C LEU A 21 32.97 -2.79 -10.30
N LEU A 22 31.98 -2.13 -9.74
CA LEU A 22 31.95 -0.67 -9.65
C LEU A 22 32.57 -0.23 -8.32
N GLY A 23 33.79 0.32 -8.44
CA GLY A 23 34.47 1.03 -7.37
C GLY A 23 33.88 2.44 -7.19
N ALA A 24 34.07 2.96 -5.99
CA ALA A 24 33.57 4.24 -5.49
C ALA A 24 33.84 5.42 -6.42
N CYS A 25 32.84 6.28 -6.57
CA CYS A 25 32.93 7.57 -7.25
C CYS A 25 33.81 8.55 -6.48
N GLY A 26 34.94 8.92 -7.10
CA GLY A 26 35.72 10.10 -6.75
C GLY A 26 35.50 11.17 -7.83
N ASP A 27 35.36 12.39 -7.41
CA ASP A 27 35.27 13.59 -8.24
C ASP A 27 36.43 13.69 -9.23
N ASP A 28 36.12 13.86 -10.52
CA ASP A 28 37.10 14.29 -11.51
C ASP A 28 36.60 15.49 -12.29
N THR A 29 37.18 16.63 -11.97
CA THR A 29 37.18 17.83 -12.81
C THR A 29 38.34 17.78 -13.78
N SER A 30 38.10 17.69 -15.06
CA SER A 30 39.09 17.78 -16.12
C SER A 30 39.37 19.23 -16.50
N GLY A 31 40.64 19.66 -16.34
CA GLY A 31 41.18 20.90 -16.89
C GLY A 31 42.58 20.66 -17.46
N THR A 32 42.69 20.84 -18.76
CA THR A 32 43.95 20.72 -19.53
C THR A 32 44.77 22.02 -19.52
N GLY A 33 46.10 21.88 -19.40
CA GLY A 33 47.10 22.84 -19.87
C GLY A 33 48.29 23.02 -18.94
N PRO A 34 49.52 23.14 -19.48
CA PRO A 34 50.74 22.81 -18.77
C PRO A 34 51.55 24.03 -18.27
N GLU A 35 52.53 23.70 -17.49
CA GLU A 35 53.81 24.37 -17.18
C GLU A 35 54.00 25.15 -15.88
N THR A 36 55.03 24.74 -15.30
CA THR A 36 56.24 25.23 -14.65
C THR A 36 56.28 25.30 -13.11
N SER A 37 57.30 24.56 -12.69
CA SER A 37 57.99 24.46 -11.41
C SER A 37 58.15 25.78 -10.62
N THR A 38 57.95 25.72 -9.32
CA THR A 38 58.94 26.13 -8.28
C THR A 38 58.33 25.88 -6.90
N SER A 39 58.97 25.05 -6.11
CA SER A 39 58.87 25.08 -4.64
C SER A 39 59.63 26.30 -4.09
N PRO A 40 59.26 26.91 -2.99
CA PRO A 40 59.75 26.37 -1.71
C PRO A 40 58.90 26.66 -0.45
N THR A 41 59.23 25.88 0.57
CA THR A 41 59.32 26.21 2.02
C THR A 41 58.05 26.43 2.85
N ASN A 42 57.88 25.50 3.77
CA ASN A 42 57.25 25.61 5.07
C ASN A 42 57.80 26.77 5.91
N PRO A 43 57.04 27.43 6.78
CA PRO A 43 57.21 27.10 8.19
C PRO A 43 55.96 27.16 9.10
N SER A 44 56.01 26.28 10.08
CA SER A 44 55.72 26.44 11.51
C SER A 44 54.32 26.85 11.99
N SER A 45 53.79 25.95 12.78
CA SER A 45 52.78 26.15 13.84
C SER A 45 53.20 27.24 14.87
N PRO A 46 52.25 27.83 15.55
CA PRO A 46 52.31 27.75 17.02
C PRO A 46 50.96 27.49 17.73
N THR A 47 51.06 26.60 18.70
CA THR A 47 50.75 26.74 20.13
C THR A 47 49.40 27.26 20.59
N THR A 48 48.70 26.39 21.29
CA THR A 48 47.70 26.65 22.34
C THR A 48 48.18 27.57 23.46
N PRO A 49 47.29 28.27 24.15
CA PRO A 49 47.20 28.15 25.61
C PRO A 49 45.73 28.00 26.10
N ALA A 50 45.50 27.04 26.96
CA ALA A 50 45.43 27.09 28.42
C ALA A 50 44.15 27.74 28.99
N THR A 51 43.33 26.86 29.51
CA THR A 51 42.60 26.83 30.79
C THR A 51 42.37 28.17 31.52
N GLU A 52 41.12 28.52 31.76
CA GLU A 52 40.72 29.23 32.98
C GLU A 52 39.43 28.65 33.58
N THR A 53 39.58 28.32 34.84
CA THR A 53 38.64 27.90 35.85
C THR A 53 38.05 29.13 36.55
N ALA A 54 36.73 29.19 36.73
CA ALA A 54 36.13 30.04 37.76
C ALA A 54 34.76 29.46 38.15
N THR A 55 34.70 28.75 39.20
CA THR A 55 34.18 29.02 40.55
C THR A 55 32.78 29.61 40.64
N SER A 56 31.90 28.81 41.22
CA SER A 56 30.58 29.16 41.75
C SER A 56 30.69 30.16 42.94
N PRO A 57 29.60 30.81 43.28
CA PRO A 57 29.24 30.91 44.71
C PRO A 57 27.84 30.41 45.02
N THR A 58 27.81 29.63 46.06
CA THR A 58 26.72 29.25 46.95
C THR A 58 26.32 30.40 47.86
N THR A 59 25.02 30.59 48.09
CA THR A 59 24.34 31.00 49.34
C THR A 59 22.85 31.06 49.00
N GLY A 60 21.87 30.42 49.64
CA GLY A 60 21.66 30.26 51.08
C GLY A 60 20.40 31.00 51.43
N GLY A 61 19.35 30.31 51.86
CA GLY A 61 18.13 30.98 52.36
C GLY A 61 16.91 30.07 52.37
N THR A 62 16.78 29.33 53.40
CA THR A 62 15.62 28.85 54.17
C THR A 62 14.40 29.79 54.12
N ASP A 63 13.14 29.30 54.00
CA ASP A 63 12.28 28.96 55.11
C ASP A 63 10.89 28.54 54.67
N SER A 64 10.40 27.49 55.24
CA SER A 64 9.15 27.06 55.83
C SER A 64 7.81 27.73 55.47
N GLY A 65 6.79 26.87 55.23
CA GLY A 65 5.39 27.24 55.33
C GLY A 65 4.38 26.23 54.79
N LEU A 66 4.15 25.13 55.48
CA LEU A 66 2.87 24.44 55.46
C LEU A 66 1.90 25.12 56.46
N PRO A 67 0.62 25.17 56.21
CA PRO A 67 -0.27 24.32 57.01
C PRO A 67 -1.43 23.63 56.21
N THR A 68 -1.62 22.40 56.51
CA THR A 68 -2.71 21.58 57.00
C THR A 68 -4.16 22.06 56.86
N SER A 69 -4.95 21.10 56.34
CA SER A 69 -6.27 20.61 56.77
C SER A 69 -7.54 21.46 56.55
N GLY A 70 -8.53 20.76 56.01
CA GLY A 70 -9.92 21.15 56.03
C GLY A 70 -10.80 20.10 55.36
N ASN A 71 -11.12 19.05 56.11
CA ASN A 71 -12.23 18.14 55.87
C ASN A 71 -13.54 18.89 55.96
N SER A 72 -14.52 18.60 55.13
CA SER A 72 -15.94 18.66 55.48
C SER A 72 -16.75 17.72 54.61
N ASP A 73 -17.17 16.65 55.21
CA ASP A 73 -18.30 15.81 54.83
C ASP A 73 -19.58 16.63 54.78
N SER A 74 -20.48 16.32 53.86
CA SER A 74 -21.90 16.36 54.13
C SER A 74 -22.69 15.48 53.17
N ASN A 75 -23.16 14.46 53.74
CA ASN A 75 -24.17 13.49 53.38
C ASN A 75 -25.55 14.20 53.27
N SER A 76 -26.36 13.85 52.27
CA SER A 76 -27.81 13.84 52.45
C SER A 76 -28.47 12.86 51.46
N GLN A 77 -29.05 11.87 52.10
CA GLN A 77 -30.05 10.94 51.58
C GLN A 77 -31.40 11.66 51.39
N GLY A 78 -32.24 11.05 50.56
CA GLY A 78 -33.66 11.29 50.40
C GLY A 78 -34.13 10.57 49.15
N ASP A 79 -34.57 9.48 49.18
CA ASP A 79 -35.70 8.63 49.58
C ASP A 79 -36.94 8.81 48.68
N SER A 80 -37.28 7.65 48.06
CA SER A 80 -38.59 7.08 47.72
C SER A 80 -39.67 7.89 46.99
N SER A 81 -40.19 7.34 45.87
CA SER A 81 -41.54 6.79 45.91
C SER A 81 -41.94 6.00 44.66
N VAL A 82 -42.53 4.91 44.93
CA VAL A 82 -43.22 3.89 44.13
C VAL A 82 -44.50 4.46 43.53
N GLY A 83 -44.82 4.05 42.30
CA GLY A 83 -46.11 4.33 41.67
C GLY A 83 -46.43 3.32 40.60
N SER A 84 -47.06 2.23 40.99
CA SER A 84 -47.75 1.25 40.14
C SER A 84 -49.06 1.82 39.63
N SER A 85 -49.40 1.56 38.37
CA SER A 85 -50.80 1.36 37.99
C SER A 85 -50.92 0.49 36.74
N GLN A 86 -51.65 -0.58 36.92
CA GLN A 86 -52.21 -1.52 35.95
C GLN A 86 -53.43 -0.89 35.24
N GLY A 87 -53.80 -1.48 34.14
CA GLY A 87 -55.06 -1.31 33.42
C GLY A 87 -54.95 -1.91 32.03
N GLU A 88 -55.22 -3.16 31.85
CA GLU A 88 -56.39 -3.92 31.37
C GLU A 88 -56.85 -3.50 29.96
N SER A 89 -56.62 -4.42 29.02
CA SER A 89 -57.45 -5.30 28.22
C SER A 89 -58.72 -4.70 27.56
N THR A 90 -58.81 -4.87 26.24
CA THR A 90 -60.08 -5.36 25.61
C THR A 90 -59.77 -5.97 24.25
N SER A 91 -60.39 -7.09 24.08
CA SER A 91 -60.57 -8.10 23.10
C SER A 91 -61.08 -7.68 21.70
N ALA A 92 -60.75 -8.51 20.79
CA ALA A 92 -61.09 -8.87 19.40
C ALA A 92 -62.56 -8.59 18.90
N PRO A 93 -62.85 -8.75 17.57
CA PRO A 93 -63.10 -10.09 17.08
C PRO A 93 -62.62 -10.45 15.66
N VAL A 94 -62.58 -11.73 15.47
CA VAL A 94 -62.32 -12.62 14.36
C VAL A 94 -63.32 -12.41 13.21
N THR A 95 -62.80 -12.51 11.97
CA THR A 95 -63.58 -13.09 10.83
C THR A 95 -62.71 -13.98 9.97
N SER A 96 -63.28 -15.09 9.69
CA SER A 96 -62.84 -16.34 9.07
C SER A 96 -62.59 -16.31 7.57
N GLY A 97 -61.58 -16.94 7.13
CA GLY A 97 -61.19 -17.88 6.12
C GLY A 97 -61.74 -17.86 4.68
N PRO A 98 -61.38 -18.73 3.74
CA PRO A 98 -60.69 -20.04 3.89
C PRO A 98 -59.57 -20.34 2.90
N ASP A 99 -58.83 -21.38 3.22
CA ASP A 99 -58.19 -22.44 2.40
C ASP A 99 -57.45 -22.16 1.10
N SER A 100 -56.17 -22.54 1.06
CA SER A 100 -55.73 -23.80 0.39
C SER A 100 -54.22 -24.00 0.38
N THR A 101 -53.86 -25.21 0.74
CA THR A 101 -52.79 -26.12 0.26
C THR A 101 -51.34 -25.82 0.62
N SER A 102 -50.90 -26.65 1.56
CA SER A 102 -49.65 -27.40 1.67
C SER A 102 -48.55 -27.14 0.66
N THR A 103 -47.37 -26.80 1.16
CA THR A 103 -46.14 -27.46 0.72
C THR A 103 -45.10 -27.42 1.87
N THR A 104 -44.64 -28.60 2.14
CA THR A 104 -43.51 -29.09 2.88
C THR A 104 -42.40 -28.09 3.19
N ALA A 105 -42.08 -27.99 4.47
CA ALA A 105 -40.80 -27.48 4.95
C ALA A 105 -39.69 -28.39 4.44
N ASP A 106 -38.83 -27.85 3.60
CA ASP A 106 -37.53 -28.43 3.32
C ASP A 106 -36.48 -27.63 4.06
N ASP A 107 -35.89 -28.32 5.03
CA ASP A 107 -34.77 -27.89 5.82
C ASP A 107 -33.53 -27.98 4.92
N THR A 108 -33.16 -26.87 4.31
CA THR A 108 -31.90 -26.78 3.57
C THR A 108 -30.99 -25.79 4.27
N THR A 109 -30.12 -26.32 5.13
CA THR A 109 -28.81 -25.75 5.40
C THR A 109 -28.05 -25.69 4.06
N GLY A 110 -28.36 -24.67 3.29
CA GLY A 110 -27.67 -24.39 2.04
C GLY A 110 -26.33 -23.75 2.29
N GLY A 111 -25.30 -24.58 2.44
CA GLY A 111 -23.94 -24.13 2.19
C GLY A 111 -23.87 -23.62 0.75
N ILE A 112 -23.55 -22.35 0.57
CA ILE A 112 -23.34 -21.73 -0.75
C ILE A 112 -22.16 -22.46 -1.39
N LYS A 113 -22.45 -23.32 -2.35
CA LYS A 113 -21.44 -23.88 -3.24
C LYS A 113 -21.10 -22.79 -4.23
N PHE A 114 -19.84 -22.34 -4.20
CA PHE A 114 -19.28 -21.56 -5.29
C PHE A 114 -19.26 -22.43 -6.55
N ASP A 115 -20.26 -22.27 -7.37
CA ASP A 115 -20.35 -22.99 -8.65
C ASP A 115 -19.66 -22.14 -9.72
N LEU A 116 -18.42 -22.46 -10.01
CA LEU A 116 -17.62 -21.83 -11.07
C LEU A 116 -18.01 -22.32 -12.48
N GLN A 117 -19.26 -22.72 -12.68
CA GLN A 117 -19.71 -23.01 -14.03
C GLN A 117 -20.16 -21.73 -14.74
N PRO A 118 -19.58 -21.41 -15.91
CA PRO A 118 -20.11 -20.35 -16.74
C PRO A 118 -21.51 -20.72 -17.19
N ASP A 119 -22.46 -19.90 -16.78
CA ASP A 119 -23.85 -20.03 -17.22
C ASP A 119 -23.93 -19.69 -18.72
N THR A 120 -23.92 -20.70 -19.57
CA THR A 120 -24.11 -20.56 -21.02
C THR A 120 -25.58 -20.42 -21.34
N THR A 121 -26.25 -19.40 -20.86
CA THR A 121 -27.53 -18.98 -21.41
C THR A 121 -27.28 -17.90 -22.45
N THR A 122 -27.28 -18.30 -23.70
CA THR A 122 -27.39 -17.44 -24.88
C THR A 122 -28.73 -16.70 -24.87
N ASP A 123 -28.76 -15.55 -24.20
CA ASP A 123 -29.76 -14.53 -24.48
C ASP A 123 -29.01 -13.20 -24.74
N GLY A 124 -29.31 -12.58 -25.87
CA GLY A 124 -28.52 -11.55 -26.54
C GLY A 124 -28.46 -10.18 -25.85
N THR A 125 -28.18 -10.14 -24.59
CA THR A 125 -27.70 -8.98 -23.83
C THR A 125 -26.27 -9.28 -23.41
N THR A 126 -25.36 -8.38 -23.69
CA THR A 126 -23.97 -8.37 -23.25
C THR A 126 -23.91 -8.39 -21.72
N GLY A 127 -24.31 -9.51 -21.13
CA GLY A 127 -24.12 -9.79 -19.72
C GLY A 127 -22.64 -10.12 -19.50
N GLY A 128 -21.86 -9.14 -19.05
CA GLY A 128 -20.52 -9.41 -18.57
C GLY A 128 -20.59 -10.45 -17.47
N LEU A 129 -19.65 -11.38 -17.46
CA LEU A 129 -19.43 -12.34 -16.38
C LEU A 129 -19.44 -11.58 -15.05
N VAL A 130 -20.43 -11.85 -14.20
CA VAL A 130 -20.37 -11.40 -12.80
C VAL A 130 -19.33 -12.27 -12.14
N LEU A 131 -18.13 -11.73 -11.98
CA LEU A 131 -17.03 -12.43 -11.34
C LEU A 131 -17.12 -12.15 -9.84
N GLN A 132 -17.34 -13.19 -9.08
CA GLN A 132 -17.37 -13.13 -7.63
C GLN A 132 -16.03 -12.60 -7.11
N GLY A 133 -16.06 -11.53 -6.32
CA GLY A 133 -14.86 -10.88 -5.78
C GLY A 133 -14.26 -9.79 -6.66
N SER A 134 -14.85 -9.45 -7.80
CA SER A 134 -14.46 -8.29 -8.62
C SER A 134 -15.49 -7.18 -8.41
N CYS A 135 -15.00 -6.04 -7.94
CA CYS A 135 -15.87 -4.91 -7.66
C CYS A 135 -16.32 -4.22 -8.95
N ARG A 136 -17.63 -4.08 -9.10
CA ARG A 136 -18.23 -3.11 -10.00
C ARG A 136 -18.90 -2.03 -9.17
N PRO A 137 -18.28 -0.86 -9.03
CA PRO A 137 -18.85 0.23 -8.23
C PRO A 137 -20.27 0.60 -8.67
N SER A 138 -20.57 0.52 -9.98
CA SER A 138 -21.89 0.79 -10.54
C SER A 138 -22.96 -0.22 -10.11
N GLU A 139 -22.60 -1.43 -9.75
CA GLU A 139 -23.54 -2.49 -9.31
C GLU A 139 -23.81 -2.40 -7.80
N ILE A 140 -22.85 -1.89 -7.01
CA ILE A 140 -22.92 -1.87 -5.55
C ILE A 140 -23.45 -0.52 -5.04
N HIS A 141 -22.86 0.62 -5.49
CA HIS A 141 -23.17 1.95 -4.95
C HIS A 141 -23.49 3.00 -6.03
N GLY A 142 -23.82 2.60 -7.25
CA GLY A 142 -24.07 3.50 -8.37
C GLY A 142 -22.79 3.91 -9.11
N ALA A 143 -22.92 4.87 -10.02
CA ALA A 143 -21.96 5.13 -11.07
C ALA A 143 -20.65 5.86 -10.64
N SER A 144 -20.38 6.03 -9.34
CA SER A 144 -19.22 6.86 -8.94
C SER A 144 -17.86 6.19 -9.04
N GLY A 145 -17.84 4.86 -9.12
CA GLY A 145 -16.61 4.13 -9.38
C GLY A 145 -15.46 4.36 -8.39
N GLY A 146 -15.76 4.77 -7.15
CA GLY A 146 -14.73 5.11 -6.18
C GLY A 146 -14.01 6.43 -6.45
N PHE A 147 -14.50 7.24 -7.37
CA PHE A 147 -13.92 8.56 -7.66
C PHE A 147 -14.27 9.58 -6.57
N PRO A 148 -13.28 10.27 -5.98
CA PRO A 148 -13.53 11.41 -5.11
C PRO A 148 -14.26 12.53 -5.87
N LYS A 149 -15.16 13.25 -5.17
CA LYS A 149 -15.98 14.33 -5.74
C LYS A 149 -15.91 15.58 -4.88
N TYR A 150 -14.70 16.05 -4.62
CA TYR A 150 -14.49 17.18 -3.74
C TYR A 150 -15.21 18.44 -4.24
N THR A 151 -15.83 19.13 -3.30
CA THR A 151 -16.50 20.42 -3.55
C THR A 151 -15.54 21.60 -3.62
N ASP A 152 -14.27 21.40 -3.33
CA ASP A 152 -13.22 22.42 -3.49
C ASP A 152 -13.14 22.86 -4.96
N PRO A 153 -13.23 24.18 -5.24
CA PRO A 153 -13.09 24.70 -6.59
C PRO A 153 -11.79 24.31 -7.29
N ASN A 154 -10.71 24.08 -6.54
CA ASN A 154 -9.41 23.65 -7.10
C ASN A 154 -9.44 22.19 -7.56
N TYR A 155 -10.38 21.38 -7.09
CA TYR A 155 -10.57 20.01 -7.54
C TYR A 155 -11.39 19.91 -8.83
N LYS A 156 -12.13 20.94 -9.19
CA LYS A 156 -13.02 20.93 -10.36
C LYS A 156 -12.35 20.45 -11.66
N PRO A 157 -11.08 20.79 -11.95
CA PRO A 157 -10.40 20.30 -13.16
C PRO A 157 -10.18 18.79 -13.21
N PHE A 158 -10.30 18.09 -12.07
CA PHE A 158 -10.05 16.64 -11.93
C PHE A 158 -11.35 15.81 -12.01
N LEU A 159 -12.50 16.47 -11.97
CA LEU A 159 -13.78 15.77 -12.18
C LEU A 159 -13.82 15.20 -13.60
N ASP A 160 -14.29 13.97 -13.72
CA ASP A 160 -14.39 13.25 -15.00
C ASP A 160 -13.04 13.02 -15.72
N ARG A 161 -11.93 13.08 -14.96
CA ARG A 161 -10.59 12.78 -15.46
C ARG A 161 -10.09 11.46 -14.90
N LYS A 162 -9.19 10.80 -15.63
CA LYS A 162 -8.38 9.73 -15.03
C LYS A 162 -7.44 10.31 -14.00
N ILE A 163 -7.48 9.78 -12.83
CA ILE A 163 -6.64 10.21 -11.72
C ILE A 163 -5.96 9.03 -11.06
N ALA A 164 -4.77 9.26 -10.55
CA ALA A 164 -4.09 8.38 -9.60
C ALA A 164 -4.04 9.06 -8.23
N ILE A 165 -4.24 8.30 -7.18
CA ILE A 165 -4.08 8.76 -5.80
C ILE A 165 -2.77 8.18 -5.29
N VAL A 166 -1.91 9.04 -4.72
CA VAL A 166 -0.53 8.69 -4.39
C VAL A 166 -0.20 9.14 -2.99
N THR A 167 0.44 8.27 -2.22
CA THR A 167 1.05 8.64 -0.93
C THR A 167 2.54 8.92 -1.10
N THR A 168 3.07 9.86 -0.31
CA THR A 168 4.48 10.26 -0.34
C THR A 168 5.02 10.50 1.06
N ASN A 169 6.35 10.40 1.20
CA ASN A 169 7.03 10.96 2.36
C ASN A 169 7.33 12.44 2.12
N ALA A 170 6.81 13.29 2.97
CA ALA A 170 6.73 14.75 2.77
C ALA A 170 8.04 15.51 3.01
N GLN A 171 9.22 14.89 2.88
CA GLN A 171 10.46 15.57 3.24
C GLN A 171 10.77 16.80 2.38
N GLU A 172 10.49 16.74 1.10
CA GLU A 172 10.92 17.73 0.11
C GLU A 172 9.77 18.35 -0.69
N LEU A 173 8.52 17.89 -0.46
CA LEU A 173 7.35 18.43 -1.15
C LEU A 173 6.89 19.78 -0.59
N PRO A 174 6.32 20.65 -1.43
CA PRO A 174 5.71 21.89 -0.98
C PRO A 174 4.67 21.64 0.13
N ASN A 175 4.79 22.38 1.23
CA ASN A 175 3.87 22.34 2.37
C ASN A 175 3.73 20.97 3.07
N ASN A 176 4.67 20.04 2.87
CA ASN A 176 4.67 18.72 3.50
C ASN A 176 3.40 17.88 3.25
N HIS A 177 2.85 17.94 2.06
CA HIS A 177 1.75 17.06 1.65
C HIS A 177 2.22 15.59 1.60
N VAL A 178 1.35 14.68 2.02
CA VAL A 178 1.59 13.22 2.02
C VAL A 178 0.57 12.45 1.20
N LEU A 179 -0.40 13.14 0.62
CA LEU A 179 -1.45 12.58 -0.22
C LEU A 179 -1.72 13.52 -1.39
N HIS A 180 -1.78 12.96 -2.58
CA HIS A 180 -1.92 13.68 -3.82
C HIS A 180 -2.93 13.00 -4.72
N ILE A 181 -3.68 13.79 -5.50
CA ILE A 181 -4.42 13.30 -6.65
C ILE A 181 -3.74 13.86 -7.90
N VAL A 182 -3.31 12.97 -8.76
CA VAL A 182 -2.53 13.28 -9.97
C VAL A 182 -3.42 13.05 -11.19
N ASP A 183 -3.49 14.02 -12.09
CA ASP A 183 -4.15 13.88 -13.38
C ASP A 183 -3.27 13.02 -14.30
N ILE A 184 -3.72 11.81 -14.58
CA ILE A 184 -3.04 10.86 -15.47
C ILE A 184 -3.71 10.77 -16.86
N ASP A 185 -4.75 11.57 -17.10
CA ASP A 185 -5.51 11.67 -18.35
C ASP A 185 -5.05 12.85 -19.24
N GLY A 186 -4.03 13.59 -18.81
CA GLY A 186 -3.48 14.74 -19.52
C GLY A 186 -2.69 14.36 -20.78
N PRO A 187 -2.14 15.35 -21.48
CA PRO A 187 -1.25 15.08 -22.60
C PRO A 187 -0.06 14.28 -22.09
N VAL A 188 -0.01 13.02 -22.49
CA VAL A 188 1.10 12.12 -22.19
C VAL A 188 2.30 12.61 -23.01
N PRO A 189 3.41 13.03 -22.38
CA PRO A 189 4.61 13.40 -23.13
C PRO A 189 5.14 12.21 -23.93
N PRO A 190 6.02 12.43 -24.89
CA PRO A 190 6.72 11.34 -25.54
C PRO A 190 7.38 10.42 -24.52
N PRO A 191 7.47 9.10 -24.80
CA PRO A 191 8.13 8.17 -23.91
C PRO A 191 9.52 8.65 -23.48
N ASN A 192 9.93 8.30 -22.28
CA ASN A 192 11.19 8.71 -21.66
C ASN A 192 11.34 10.24 -21.43
N MET A 193 10.23 10.90 -21.21
CA MET A 193 10.23 12.31 -20.78
C MET A 193 9.43 12.48 -19.50
N ASN A 194 9.98 13.26 -18.59
CA ASN A 194 9.28 13.68 -17.38
C ASN A 194 8.43 14.92 -17.62
N TYR A 195 7.38 15.08 -16.86
CA TYR A 195 6.57 16.29 -16.81
C TYR A 195 5.88 16.45 -15.46
N ALA A 196 5.55 17.71 -15.14
CA ALA A 196 4.72 18.04 -13.98
C ALA A 196 3.25 17.91 -14.36
N ALA A 197 2.65 16.75 -14.09
CA ALA A 197 1.22 16.57 -14.29
C ALA A 197 0.43 17.46 -13.33
N PRO A 198 -0.78 17.94 -13.71
CA PRO A 198 -1.65 18.63 -12.77
C PRO A 198 -1.91 17.77 -11.53
N LYS A 199 -1.80 18.38 -10.34
CA LYS A 199 -2.01 17.70 -9.07
C LYS A 199 -2.98 18.48 -8.20
N TYR A 200 -3.87 17.76 -7.52
CA TYR A 200 -4.68 18.31 -6.46
C TYR A 200 -4.10 17.90 -5.12
N ARG A 201 -3.84 18.89 -4.28
CA ARG A 201 -3.36 18.75 -2.92
C ARG A 201 -4.30 19.52 -1.99
N HIS A 202 -5.12 18.81 -1.25
CA HIS A 202 -6.00 19.47 -0.29
C HIS A 202 -5.16 20.15 0.82
N PRO A 203 -5.49 21.39 1.23
CA PRO A 203 -4.66 22.15 2.19
C PRO A 203 -4.40 21.46 3.53
N THR A 204 -5.23 20.48 3.90
CA THR A 204 -5.08 19.74 5.17
C THR A 204 -4.37 18.40 5.04
N TRP A 205 -4.05 17.93 3.82
CA TRP A 205 -3.41 16.61 3.61
C TRP A 205 -1.90 16.64 3.86
N LEU A 206 -1.55 17.25 4.99
CA LEU A 206 -0.19 17.45 5.42
C LEU A 206 0.24 16.35 6.41
N GLN A 207 1.54 16.05 6.45
CA GLN A 207 2.11 15.07 7.39
C GLN A 207 1.73 15.35 8.84
N GLN A 208 1.63 16.60 9.25
CA GLN A 208 1.20 16.96 10.61
C GLN A 208 -0.23 16.52 10.95
N ASN A 209 -1.11 16.34 9.97
CA ASN A 209 -2.52 15.99 10.17
C ASN A 209 -2.79 14.51 9.90
N ILE A 210 -2.12 13.94 8.89
CA ILE A 210 -2.30 12.54 8.46
C ILE A 210 -1.28 11.63 9.14
N GLY A 211 -0.05 12.09 9.34
CA GLY A 211 1.10 11.27 9.74
C GLY A 211 1.92 10.84 8.54
N ARG A 212 2.90 9.98 8.76
CA ARG A 212 3.58 9.24 7.69
C ARG A 212 2.71 8.08 7.26
N VAL A 213 2.46 7.97 5.96
CA VAL A 213 1.60 6.94 5.37
C VAL A 213 2.31 6.28 4.19
N PHE A 214 2.04 5.01 3.98
CA PHE A 214 2.46 4.26 2.80
C PHE A 214 1.21 3.74 2.10
N GLY A 215 0.57 2.69 2.62
CA GLY A 215 -0.57 2.06 2.01
C GLY A 215 -1.81 2.94 1.95
N LEU A 216 -2.55 2.81 0.88
CA LEU A 216 -3.82 3.49 0.66
C LEU A 216 -4.83 2.57 -0.02
N THR A 217 -6.11 2.87 0.11
CA THR A 217 -7.20 2.24 -0.66
C THR A 217 -8.40 3.17 -0.77
N LEU A 218 -9.29 2.84 -1.70
CA LEU A 218 -10.52 3.58 -1.96
C LEU A 218 -11.72 2.69 -1.68
N ASP A 219 -12.77 3.24 -1.04
CA ASP A 219 -14.06 2.58 -1.03
C ASP A 219 -14.90 2.94 -2.28
N SER A 220 -16.05 2.30 -2.43
CA SER A 220 -16.95 2.49 -3.57
C SER A 220 -17.50 3.92 -3.66
N ASP A 221 -17.50 4.69 -2.57
CA ASP A 221 -17.94 6.07 -2.52
C ASP A 221 -16.80 7.08 -2.85
N GLY A 222 -15.58 6.57 -3.03
CA GLY A 222 -14.39 7.38 -3.29
C GLY A 222 -13.77 7.99 -2.05
N ASN A 223 -14.10 7.52 -0.85
CA ASN A 223 -13.34 7.88 0.33
C ASN A 223 -11.97 7.21 0.27
N ILE A 224 -10.94 7.96 0.67
CA ILE A 224 -9.58 7.44 0.70
C ILE A 224 -9.25 7.01 2.13
N TYR A 225 -8.66 5.84 2.27
CA TYR A 225 -8.15 5.32 3.53
C TYR A 225 -6.64 5.21 3.44
N VAL A 226 -5.93 5.67 4.48
CA VAL A 226 -4.48 5.58 4.57
C VAL A 226 -4.05 5.05 5.92
N ALA A 227 -3.05 4.17 5.91
CA ALA A 227 -2.50 3.57 7.11
C ALA A 227 -1.20 4.25 7.54
N ALA A 228 -1.04 4.47 8.85
CA ALA A 228 0.22 4.93 9.41
C ALA A 228 1.35 3.94 9.07
N THR A 229 2.53 4.46 8.75
CA THR A 229 3.71 3.64 8.47
C THR A 229 4.95 4.15 9.21
N THR A 230 5.95 3.29 9.36
CA THR A 230 7.28 3.65 9.86
C THR A 230 8.40 3.36 8.87
N VAL A 231 8.07 2.99 7.64
CA VAL A 231 9.08 2.71 6.59
C VAL A 231 9.96 3.92 6.25
N TYR A 232 9.49 5.13 6.56
CA TYR A 232 10.22 6.40 6.44
C TYR A 232 10.74 6.94 7.79
N GLY A 233 10.88 6.08 8.80
CA GLY A 233 11.26 6.43 10.17
C GLY A 233 10.07 6.54 11.12
N ALA A 234 10.32 6.97 12.36
CA ALA A 234 9.33 6.96 13.43
C ALA A 234 8.05 7.73 13.08
N ASN A 235 6.90 7.16 13.45
CA ASN A 235 5.59 7.78 13.29
C ASN A 235 5.02 8.13 14.69
N PRO A 236 4.56 9.37 14.92
CA PRO A 236 4.00 9.77 16.22
C PRO A 236 2.64 9.12 16.52
N SER A 237 1.97 8.55 15.51
CA SER A 237 0.65 7.93 15.63
C SER A 237 0.60 6.57 14.91
N PRO A 238 1.44 5.58 15.33
CA PRO A 238 1.62 4.33 14.58
C PRO A 238 0.37 3.44 14.55
N SER A 239 -0.59 3.67 15.43
CA SER A 239 -1.82 2.88 15.57
C SER A 239 -2.99 3.36 14.71
N LYS A 240 -2.82 4.42 13.92
CA LYS A 240 -3.92 5.11 13.25
C LYS A 240 -4.12 4.71 11.80
N ILE A 241 -5.39 4.54 11.44
CA ILE A 241 -5.87 4.53 10.06
C ILE A 241 -6.76 5.75 9.91
N LYS A 242 -6.51 6.53 8.87
CA LYS A 242 -7.28 7.75 8.58
C LYS A 242 -8.24 7.50 7.42
N ARG A 243 -9.41 8.15 7.45
CA ARG A 243 -10.34 8.27 6.34
C ARG A 243 -10.38 9.71 5.88
N ILE A 244 -10.32 9.90 4.59
CA ILE A 244 -10.49 11.17 3.91
C ILE A 244 -11.84 11.12 3.19
N ASP A 245 -12.74 12.00 3.57
CA ASP A 245 -14.10 12.07 3.04
C ASP A 245 -14.09 12.45 1.55
N SER A 246 -14.80 11.70 0.73
CA SER A 246 -14.79 11.82 -0.75
C SER A 246 -15.39 13.12 -1.29
N VAL A 247 -16.14 13.86 -0.46
CA VAL A 247 -16.82 15.10 -0.87
C VAL A 247 -16.14 16.34 -0.32
N THR A 248 -15.66 16.27 0.91
CA THR A 248 -15.12 17.44 1.63
C THR A 248 -13.60 17.44 1.76
N GLY A 249 -12.94 16.30 1.53
CA GLY A 249 -11.52 16.13 1.80
C GLY A 249 -11.15 16.13 3.29
N ALA A 250 -12.15 16.11 4.19
CA ALA A 250 -11.94 16.14 5.62
C ALA A 250 -11.32 14.84 6.13
N ILE A 251 -10.33 14.98 7.01
CA ILE A 251 -9.61 13.85 7.61
C ILE A 251 -10.29 13.46 8.93
N THR A 252 -10.55 12.17 9.10
CA THR A 252 -11.05 11.59 10.35
C THR A 252 -10.23 10.38 10.76
N ASP A 253 -10.17 10.07 12.06
CA ASP A 253 -9.68 8.78 12.52
C ASP A 253 -10.73 7.71 12.17
N PHE A 254 -10.36 6.79 11.27
CA PHE A 254 -11.25 5.69 10.90
C PHE A 254 -11.15 4.55 11.91
N ALA A 255 -9.93 4.11 12.19
CA ALA A 255 -9.68 3.05 13.16
C ALA A 255 -8.43 3.32 13.98
N THR A 256 -8.37 2.69 15.15
CA THR A 256 -7.18 2.62 15.99
C THR A 256 -6.94 1.16 16.31
N LEU A 257 -5.85 0.59 15.79
CA LEU A 257 -5.47 -0.79 16.01
C LEU A 257 -4.31 -0.89 16.99
N PRO A 258 -4.16 -2.04 17.67
CA PRO A 258 -3.03 -2.25 18.57
C PRO A 258 -1.71 -2.07 17.83
N ASN A 259 -0.98 -1.01 18.16
CA ASN A 259 0.36 -0.75 17.62
C ASN A 259 1.07 0.32 18.46
N ASN A 260 2.31 0.05 18.91
CA ASN A 260 3.14 0.92 19.72
C ASN A 260 4.40 1.42 19.01
N GLY A 261 4.66 0.99 17.76
CA GLY A 261 5.87 1.36 17.07
C GLY A 261 5.88 1.08 15.59
N PRO A 262 5.92 -0.19 15.15
CA PRO A 262 6.13 -0.58 13.75
C PRO A 262 5.10 -0.09 12.73
N ALA A 263 3.88 0.22 13.19
CA ALA A 263 2.76 0.64 12.36
C ALA A 263 2.31 -0.44 11.34
N PHE A 264 1.81 -0.02 10.18
CA PHE A 264 1.14 -0.90 9.22
C PHE A 264 1.90 -0.97 7.90
N GLY A 265 1.63 -2.03 7.14
CA GLY A 265 2.11 -2.22 5.79
C GLY A 265 1.19 -1.55 4.77
N ASN A 266 0.28 -2.34 4.19
CA ASN A 266 -0.70 -1.85 3.21
C ASN A 266 -2.13 -2.16 3.68
N LEU A 267 -3.11 -1.62 2.97
CA LEU A 267 -4.53 -1.87 3.19
C LEU A 267 -5.29 -1.99 1.87
N ASN A 268 -6.40 -2.71 1.89
CA ASN A 268 -7.22 -2.91 0.71
C ASN A 268 -8.70 -3.01 1.09
N TYR A 269 -9.54 -2.34 0.32
CA TYR A 269 -10.99 -2.42 0.42
C TYR A 269 -11.54 -3.57 -0.42
N ASP A 270 -12.33 -4.43 0.21
CA ASP A 270 -13.12 -5.45 -0.47
C ASP A 270 -14.57 -5.03 -0.58
N CYS A 271 -15.03 -4.75 -1.78
CA CYS A 271 -16.37 -4.24 -2.01
C CYS A 271 -17.48 -5.31 -1.90
N VAL A 272 -17.14 -6.60 -1.93
CA VAL A 272 -18.13 -7.67 -1.75
C VAL A 272 -18.52 -7.76 -0.29
N SER A 273 -17.54 -7.79 0.61
CA SER A 273 -17.80 -7.82 2.05
C SER A 273 -18.00 -6.44 2.66
N GLU A 274 -17.74 -5.35 1.90
CA GLU A 274 -17.69 -3.97 2.41
C GLU A 274 -16.78 -3.85 3.64
N THR A 275 -15.56 -4.39 3.54
CA THR A 275 -14.58 -4.38 4.62
C THR A 275 -13.20 -3.93 4.14
N ILE A 276 -12.36 -3.48 5.06
CA ILE A 276 -10.98 -3.10 4.78
C ILE A 276 -10.05 -4.08 5.49
N TYR A 277 -9.11 -4.66 4.73
CA TYR A 277 -8.01 -5.44 5.28
C TYR A 277 -6.80 -4.53 5.50
N VAL A 278 -6.10 -4.73 6.63
CA VAL A 278 -4.91 -3.95 7.02
C VAL A 278 -3.85 -4.89 7.55
N SER A 279 -2.67 -4.86 6.97
CA SER A 279 -1.52 -5.62 7.46
C SER A 279 -0.77 -4.84 8.55
N SER A 280 -0.34 -5.54 9.60
CA SER A 280 0.37 -4.97 10.74
C SER A 280 1.80 -5.52 10.83
N HIS A 281 2.77 -4.62 10.91
CA HIS A 281 4.19 -4.96 11.04
C HIS A 281 4.59 -5.32 12.48
N GLU A 282 3.77 -4.99 13.48
CA GLU A 282 4.10 -5.25 14.87
C GLU A 282 3.75 -6.69 15.28
N ASP A 283 2.54 -7.14 14.99
CA ASP A 283 2.04 -8.44 15.45
C ASP A 283 1.88 -9.48 14.32
N GLY A 284 2.21 -9.12 13.06
CA GLY A 284 2.13 -10.02 11.91
C GLY A 284 0.70 -10.45 11.55
N ARG A 285 -0.29 -9.62 11.86
CA ARG A 285 -1.70 -9.88 11.60
C ARG A 285 -2.21 -9.11 10.38
N ILE A 286 -3.27 -9.63 9.80
CA ILE A 286 -4.14 -8.91 8.89
C ILE A 286 -5.45 -8.69 9.63
N TYR A 287 -5.81 -7.43 9.83
CA TYR A 287 -7.06 -7.01 10.45
C TYR A 287 -8.12 -6.80 9.38
N GLN A 288 -9.31 -7.35 9.58
CA GLN A 288 -10.50 -7.06 8.81
C GLN A 288 -11.35 -6.06 9.58
N LEU A 289 -11.65 -4.91 8.95
CA LEU A 289 -12.42 -3.82 9.56
C LEU A 289 -13.73 -3.64 8.81
N ASP A 290 -14.84 -3.45 9.52
CA ASP A 290 -16.07 -2.97 8.90
C ASP A 290 -15.96 -1.46 8.58
N MET A 291 -16.91 -0.93 7.80
CA MET A 291 -16.91 0.47 7.38
C MET A 291 -17.16 1.48 8.51
N SER A 292 -17.34 1.02 9.74
CA SER A 292 -17.30 1.83 10.96
C SER A 292 -15.91 1.86 11.63
N GLY A 293 -14.94 1.11 11.09
CA GLY A 293 -13.59 0.99 11.65
C GLY A 293 -13.46 -0.03 12.78
N LYS A 294 -14.49 -0.85 12.99
CA LYS A 294 -14.48 -1.90 14.01
C LYS A 294 -13.85 -3.18 13.45
N VAL A 295 -12.99 -3.83 14.25
CA VAL A 295 -12.40 -5.11 13.89
C VAL A 295 -13.48 -6.20 13.87
N VAL A 296 -13.65 -6.82 12.70
CA VAL A 296 -14.53 -7.97 12.45
C VAL A 296 -13.79 -9.27 12.74
N SER A 297 -12.61 -9.39 12.17
CA SER A 297 -11.75 -10.56 12.36
C SER A 297 -10.28 -10.17 12.28
N THR A 298 -9.40 -11.04 12.75
CA THR A 298 -7.95 -10.94 12.58
C THR A 298 -7.40 -12.28 12.11
N TYR A 299 -6.59 -12.26 11.05
CA TYR A 299 -5.87 -13.42 10.55
C TYR A 299 -4.39 -13.31 10.88
N ARG A 300 -3.78 -14.36 11.42
CA ARG A 300 -2.35 -14.40 11.72
C ARG A 300 -1.63 -15.38 10.79
N HIS A 301 -0.64 -14.88 10.05
CA HIS A 301 0.10 -15.70 9.10
C HIS A 301 0.84 -16.86 9.76
N SER A 302 1.63 -16.62 10.82
CA SER A 302 2.50 -17.62 11.43
C SER A 302 1.76 -18.86 11.95
N THR A 303 0.56 -18.68 12.47
CA THR A 303 -0.25 -19.75 13.06
C THR A 303 -1.38 -20.22 12.15
N LYS A 304 -1.62 -19.54 11.05
CA LYS A 304 -2.75 -19.77 10.14
C LYS A 304 -4.07 -19.88 10.89
N ASN A 305 -4.35 -18.94 11.79
CA ASN A 305 -5.60 -18.92 12.54
C ASN A 305 -6.32 -17.58 12.41
N VAL A 306 -7.62 -17.62 12.63
CA VAL A 306 -8.52 -16.46 12.65
C VAL A 306 -9.08 -16.29 14.06
N THR A 307 -9.14 -15.06 14.51
CA THR A 307 -9.86 -14.65 15.72
C THR A 307 -10.97 -13.69 15.32
N MET A 308 -12.20 -13.98 15.73
CA MET A 308 -13.32 -13.05 15.53
C MET A 308 -13.19 -11.86 16.48
N GLY A 309 -13.31 -10.66 15.91
CA GLY A 309 -13.08 -9.39 16.63
C GLY A 309 -11.59 -9.10 16.88
N PRO A 310 -11.28 -8.16 17.79
CA PRO A 310 -9.91 -7.78 18.09
C PRO A 310 -9.16 -8.93 18.77
N ALA A 311 -7.93 -9.15 18.33
CA ALA A 311 -7.03 -10.09 18.99
C ALA A 311 -6.56 -9.53 20.33
N ASN A 312 -6.34 -10.42 21.27
CA ASN A 312 -5.79 -10.08 22.59
C ASN A 312 -4.65 -11.05 22.89
N ASP A 313 -3.46 -10.73 22.36
CA ASP A 313 -2.26 -11.52 22.57
C ASP A 313 -1.52 -11.00 23.80
N PRO A 314 -1.16 -11.86 24.75
CA PRO A 314 -0.32 -11.47 25.88
C PRO A 314 1.03 -10.90 25.38
N GLY A 315 1.34 -9.68 25.79
CA GLY A 315 2.60 -9.02 25.43
C GLY A 315 2.54 -8.16 24.15
N GLU A 316 1.41 -8.11 23.43
CA GLU A 316 1.18 -7.20 22.31
C GLU A 316 0.18 -6.10 22.70
N PRO A 317 0.33 -4.89 22.15
CA PRO A 317 1.41 -4.40 21.29
C PRO A 317 2.69 -4.13 22.09
N ASN A 318 3.85 -4.57 21.57
CA ASN A 318 5.15 -4.51 22.28
C ASN A 318 6.13 -3.46 21.72
N GLY A 319 5.78 -2.77 20.64
CA GLY A 319 6.60 -1.75 19.98
C GLY A 319 7.76 -2.31 19.14
N GLN A 320 7.76 -3.61 18.86
CA GLN A 320 8.79 -4.26 18.04
C GLN A 320 8.20 -4.78 16.72
N PHE A 321 9.02 -4.81 15.70
CA PHE A 321 8.63 -5.48 14.46
C PHE A 321 8.50 -6.97 14.66
N THR A 322 7.42 -7.56 14.14
CA THR A 322 7.29 -9.01 13.99
C THR A 322 8.51 -9.56 13.22
N PRO A 323 9.05 -10.72 13.62
CA PRO A 323 10.17 -11.34 12.91
C PRO A 323 9.91 -11.51 11.41
N LEU A 324 10.98 -11.44 10.61
CA LEU A 324 10.92 -11.79 9.20
C LEU A 324 10.43 -13.25 9.04
N GLY A 325 9.58 -13.47 8.01
CA GLY A 325 8.87 -14.74 7.82
C GLY A 325 7.48 -14.78 8.44
N ASP A 326 7.19 -13.86 9.38
CA ASP A 326 5.86 -13.67 9.96
C ASP A 326 5.31 -12.25 9.65
N ARG A 327 6.15 -11.38 9.10
CA ARG A 327 5.81 -9.99 8.79
C ARG A 327 5.04 -9.89 7.49
N VAL A 328 3.78 -9.45 7.55
CA VAL A 328 2.91 -9.23 6.38
C VAL A 328 2.99 -7.77 5.93
N TRP A 329 2.96 -7.53 4.60
CA TRP A 329 2.97 -6.16 4.07
C TRP A 329 1.81 -5.92 3.08
N ALA A 330 1.95 -6.30 1.80
CA ALA A 330 0.89 -6.17 0.82
C ALA A 330 -0.34 -7.01 1.19
N VAL A 331 -1.52 -6.47 0.93
CA VAL A 331 -2.80 -7.18 1.05
C VAL A 331 -3.70 -6.78 -0.10
N GLN A 332 -4.37 -7.76 -0.74
CA GLN A 332 -5.29 -7.52 -1.85
C GLN A 332 -6.40 -8.57 -1.88
N SER A 333 -7.64 -8.12 -1.85
CA SER A 333 -8.81 -8.98 -2.09
C SER A 333 -8.99 -9.23 -3.59
N HIS A 334 -9.14 -10.46 -3.99
CA HIS A 334 -9.45 -10.81 -5.37
C HIS A 334 -10.11 -12.17 -5.46
N ALA A 335 -11.22 -12.28 -6.22
CA ALA A 335 -11.92 -13.53 -6.56
C ALA A 335 -12.21 -14.42 -5.34
N GLY A 336 -12.73 -13.84 -4.25
CA GLY A 336 -13.10 -14.56 -3.03
C GLY A 336 -11.91 -15.02 -2.19
N ARG A 337 -10.75 -14.45 -2.40
CA ARG A 337 -9.52 -14.72 -1.62
C ARG A 337 -8.84 -13.43 -1.22
N LEU A 338 -8.20 -13.48 -0.06
CA LEU A 338 -7.24 -12.46 0.37
C LEU A 338 -5.85 -12.92 -0.01
N TYR A 339 -5.20 -12.19 -0.91
CA TYR A 339 -3.78 -12.33 -1.22
C TYR A 339 -2.96 -11.42 -0.34
N TYR A 340 -1.78 -11.88 0.08
CA TYR A 340 -0.90 -11.07 0.91
C TYR A 340 0.55 -11.49 0.77
N SER A 341 1.44 -10.55 1.01
CA SER A 341 2.88 -10.82 1.00
C SER A 341 3.42 -11.09 2.40
N VAL A 342 4.49 -11.87 2.46
CA VAL A 342 5.27 -12.10 3.67
C VAL A 342 6.71 -11.66 3.42
N TRP A 343 7.16 -10.69 4.20
CA TRP A 343 8.54 -10.22 4.16
C TRP A 343 9.43 -11.21 4.91
N LYS A 344 10.31 -11.86 4.17
CA LYS A 344 11.20 -12.89 4.67
C LYS A 344 12.66 -12.65 4.30
N GLU A 345 12.89 -12.15 3.08
CA GLU A 345 14.21 -11.86 2.56
C GLU A 345 14.84 -10.66 3.27
N ASP A 346 16.10 -10.81 3.68
CA ASP A 346 16.92 -9.69 4.15
C ASP A 346 18.42 -9.98 3.98
N THR A 347 18.96 -9.67 2.82
CA THR A 347 20.36 -9.89 2.50
C THR A 347 21.30 -9.06 3.38
N GLY A 348 20.85 -7.92 3.88
CA GLY A 348 21.61 -7.10 4.84
C GLY A 348 21.87 -7.79 6.18
N ARG A 349 21.00 -8.71 6.57
CA ARG A 349 21.13 -9.58 7.77
C ARG A 349 21.58 -10.99 7.43
N GLN A 350 22.10 -11.20 6.22
CA GLN A 350 22.52 -12.50 5.70
C GLN A 350 21.38 -13.52 5.56
N ASN A 351 20.15 -13.07 5.41
CA ASN A 351 19.01 -13.90 5.09
C ASN A 351 18.63 -13.71 3.62
N ALA A 352 19.01 -14.67 2.79
CA ALA A 352 18.71 -14.68 1.35
C ALA A 352 17.43 -15.47 1.01
N ASP A 353 16.56 -15.70 2.00
CA ASP A 353 15.27 -16.34 1.76
C ASP A 353 14.42 -15.47 0.82
N SER A 354 13.61 -16.10 0.00
CA SER A 354 12.67 -15.39 -0.88
C SER A 354 11.50 -14.82 -0.09
N ASN A 355 11.04 -13.65 -0.48
CA ASN A 355 9.74 -13.13 -0.07
C ASN A 355 8.62 -14.00 -0.67
N GLU A 356 7.52 -14.10 0.04
CA GLU A 356 6.45 -15.04 -0.26
C GLU A 356 5.15 -14.29 -0.59
N VAL A 357 4.37 -14.82 -1.54
CA VAL A 357 2.97 -14.45 -1.74
C VAL A 357 2.09 -15.62 -1.33
N TRP A 358 1.16 -15.33 -0.47
CA TRP A 358 0.18 -16.27 0.08
C TRP A 358 -1.23 -15.84 -0.29
N SER A 359 -2.17 -16.78 -0.23
CA SER A 359 -3.59 -16.46 -0.27
C SER A 359 -4.38 -17.31 0.72
N VAL A 360 -5.55 -16.81 1.10
CA VAL A 360 -6.53 -17.51 1.93
C VAL A 360 -7.92 -17.20 1.41
N ALA A 361 -8.77 -18.21 1.19
CA ALA A 361 -10.14 -18.00 0.75
C ALA A 361 -11.00 -17.44 1.88
N TYR A 362 -12.10 -16.82 1.53
CA TYR A 362 -13.11 -16.40 2.50
C TYR A 362 -14.05 -17.54 2.85
N VAL A 363 -14.56 -17.53 4.07
CA VAL A 363 -15.59 -18.50 4.51
C VAL A 363 -16.90 -18.25 3.76
N ASP A 364 -17.22 -16.96 3.56
CA ASP A 364 -18.45 -16.49 2.91
C ASP A 364 -18.26 -15.07 2.34
N GLU A 365 -19.31 -14.44 1.88
CA GLU A 365 -19.31 -13.06 1.39
C GLU A 365 -19.00 -12.00 2.46
N GLY A 366 -18.97 -12.36 3.73
CA GLY A 366 -18.52 -11.48 4.82
C GLY A 366 -17.01 -11.28 4.87
N GLY A 367 -16.25 -11.97 4.00
CA GLY A 367 -14.82 -11.73 3.83
C GLY A 367 -13.93 -12.28 4.95
N VAL A 368 -14.47 -13.09 5.88
CA VAL A 368 -13.68 -13.69 6.94
C VAL A 368 -12.76 -14.76 6.36
N PRO A 369 -11.44 -14.68 6.56
CA PRO A 369 -10.51 -15.69 6.03
C PRO A 369 -10.77 -17.09 6.59
N ASP A 370 -10.75 -18.13 5.75
CA ASP A 370 -10.76 -19.53 6.15
C ASP A 370 -9.31 -20.06 6.25
N PRO A 371 -8.75 -20.18 7.46
CA PRO A 371 -7.35 -20.57 7.64
C PRO A 371 -7.01 -21.96 7.08
N ALA A 372 -7.99 -22.85 6.90
CA ALA A 372 -7.79 -24.16 6.31
C ALA A 372 -7.44 -24.10 4.81
N THR A 373 -7.72 -22.97 4.16
CA THR A 373 -7.48 -22.74 2.73
C THR A 373 -6.20 -21.96 2.46
N ALA A 374 -5.42 -21.64 3.51
CA ALA A 374 -4.17 -20.87 3.36
C ALA A 374 -3.19 -21.64 2.46
N LYS A 375 -2.70 -20.93 1.42
CA LYS A 375 -1.85 -21.50 0.38
C LYS A 375 -0.69 -20.56 0.09
N LEU A 376 0.53 -21.11 0.03
CA LEU A 376 1.66 -20.43 -0.58
C LEU A 376 1.43 -20.43 -2.10
N GLU A 377 1.33 -19.25 -2.68
CA GLU A 377 1.12 -19.09 -4.13
C GLU A 377 2.44 -19.22 -4.88
N PHE A 378 3.44 -18.43 -4.48
CA PHE A 378 4.77 -18.49 -5.06
C PHE A 378 5.82 -17.79 -4.17
N LEU A 379 7.08 -18.01 -4.53
CA LEU A 379 8.24 -17.31 -3.97
C LEU A 379 8.70 -16.26 -4.97
N ALA A 380 8.84 -15.01 -4.54
CA ALA A 380 9.46 -13.99 -5.37
C ALA A 380 10.96 -14.25 -5.51
N PRO A 381 11.59 -13.92 -6.63
CA PRO A 381 13.03 -14.07 -6.78
C PRO A 381 13.76 -13.27 -5.70
N PRO A 382 14.72 -13.86 -4.96
CA PRO A 382 15.51 -13.10 -4.00
C PRO A 382 16.44 -12.14 -4.75
N TYR A 383 16.64 -10.96 -4.18
CA TYR A 383 17.59 -10.01 -4.72
C TYR A 383 19.00 -10.32 -4.21
N LEU A 384 19.78 -10.99 -5.05
CA LEU A 384 21.14 -11.39 -4.71
C LEU A 384 22.15 -10.31 -5.11
N GLY A 385 23.02 -9.89 -4.21
CA GLY A 385 24.17 -9.05 -4.52
C GLY A 385 24.17 -7.67 -3.90
N GLN A 386 23.12 -7.28 -3.15
CA GLN A 386 23.08 -6.04 -2.40
C GLN A 386 22.75 -6.31 -0.92
N PRO A 387 23.19 -5.44 0.00
CA PRO A 387 22.98 -5.65 1.43
C PRO A 387 21.56 -5.23 1.90
N TYR A 388 20.60 -5.14 1.01
CA TYR A 388 19.26 -4.66 1.29
C TYR A 388 18.22 -5.75 1.05
N SER A 389 17.02 -5.51 1.53
CA SER A 389 15.86 -6.38 1.40
C SER A 389 14.84 -5.77 0.44
N ASN A 390 14.12 -6.62 -0.32
CA ASN A 390 13.11 -6.17 -1.27
C ASN A 390 11.75 -6.81 -0.96
N PRO A 391 11.09 -6.45 0.17
CA PRO A 391 9.74 -6.91 0.43
C PRO A 391 8.78 -6.51 -0.70
N ILE A 392 7.78 -7.35 -0.92
CA ILE A 392 6.63 -7.03 -1.76
C ILE A 392 5.70 -6.17 -0.93
N THR A 393 5.46 -4.95 -1.38
CA THR A 393 4.76 -3.94 -0.59
C THR A 393 3.36 -3.65 -1.12
N ASP A 394 3.11 -4.03 -2.38
CA ASP A 394 1.82 -3.88 -3.00
C ASP A 394 1.53 -5.02 -3.99
N LEU A 395 0.23 -5.29 -4.18
CA LEU A 395 -0.34 -6.28 -5.09
C LEU A 395 -1.52 -5.65 -5.83
N SER A 396 -1.57 -5.82 -7.14
CA SER A 396 -2.72 -5.44 -7.96
C SER A 396 -3.03 -6.52 -9.00
N PHE A 397 -4.27 -6.57 -9.49
CA PHE A 397 -4.67 -7.54 -10.51
C PHE A 397 -4.99 -6.81 -11.81
N ALA A 398 -4.23 -7.11 -12.85
CA ALA A 398 -4.44 -6.57 -14.18
C ALA A 398 -5.77 -7.04 -14.79
N ALA A 399 -6.31 -6.29 -15.76
CA ALA A 399 -7.52 -6.65 -16.48
C ALA A 399 -7.46 -8.04 -17.17
N THR A 400 -6.28 -8.61 -17.31
CA THR A 400 -6.05 -9.99 -17.77
C THR A 400 -6.26 -11.04 -16.69
N GLY A 401 -6.46 -10.66 -15.43
CA GLY A 401 -6.43 -11.53 -14.26
C GLY A 401 -5.02 -11.93 -13.81
N TRP A 402 -3.98 -11.32 -14.39
CA TRP A 402 -2.61 -11.53 -13.95
C TRP A 402 -2.30 -10.66 -12.73
N MET A 403 -1.45 -11.15 -11.86
CA MET A 403 -1.05 -10.44 -10.66
C MET A 403 0.17 -9.58 -10.92
N LEU A 404 0.08 -8.31 -10.57
CA LEU A 404 1.22 -7.42 -10.44
C LEU A 404 1.68 -7.43 -8.98
N ILE A 405 2.97 -7.47 -8.77
CA ILE A 405 3.60 -7.27 -7.46
C ILE A 405 4.63 -6.16 -7.57
N SER A 406 4.66 -5.26 -6.61
CA SER A 406 5.67 -4.23 -6.53
C SER A 406 6.51 -4.39 -5.28
N GLN A 407 7.82 -4.22 -5.43
CA GLN A 407 8.79 -4.30 -4.34
C GLN A 407 9.22 -2.90 -3.92
N ARG A 408 9.68 -2.80 -2.67
CA ARG A 408 10.41 -1.65 -2.17
C ARG A 408 11.71 -2.08 -1.53
N THR A 409 12.79 -1.36 -1.85
CA THR A 409 14.08 -1.64 -1.22
C THR A 409 14.13 -1.05 0.18
N MET A 410 14.46 -1.91 1.14
CA MET A 410 14.60 -1.59 2.55
C MET A 410 16.04 -1.81 3.02
N ILE A 411 16.67 -0.76 3.56
CA ILE A 411 18.00 -0.84 4.18
C ILE A 411 17.91 -1.57 5.52
N ASN A 412 16.80 -1.35 6.23
CA ASN A 412 16.44 -2.00 7.49
C ASN A 412 14.92 -1.96 7.67
N ASP A 413 14.41 -2.18 8.88
CA ASP A 413 12.96 -2.30 9.13
C ASP A 413 12.19 -0.98 8.88
N ASN A 414 12.86 0.18 8.91
CA ASN A 414 12.22 1.49 8.86
C ASN A 414 13.01 2.53 8.04
N GLN A 415 13.80 2.07 7.10
CA GLN A 415 14.56 2.95 6.21
C GLN A 415 14.57 2.37 4.80
N THR A 416 14.19 3.18 3.83
CA THR A 416 14.11 2.85 2.41
C THR A 416 15.40 3.15 1.67
N SER A 417 15.52 2.63 0.44
CA SER A 417 16.50 3.00 -0.56
C SER A 417 15.82 3.17 -1.91
N ALA A 418 16.33 4.07 -2.74
CA ALA A 418 15.74 4.43 -4.02
C ALA A 418 15.92 3.38 -5.13
N HIS A 419 16.82 2.41 -4.96
CA HIS A 419 17.20 1.49 -6.04
C HIS A 419 17.10 0.04 -5.61
N GLN A 420 17.11 -0.88 -6.59
CA GLN A 420 17.21 -2.34 -6.42
C GLN A 420 15.89 -3.05 -6.14
N SER A 421 14.77 -2.41 -6.42
CA SER A 421 13.42 -2.98 -6.35
C SER A 421 12.73 -2.88 -7.71
N THR A 422 11.80 -3.77 -7.99
CA THR A 422 11.15 -3.85 -9.30
C THR A 422 9.71 -4.29 -9.17
N THR A 423 8.98 -4.21 -10.27
CA THR A 423 7.62 -4.69 -10.40
C THR A 423 7.61 -5.91 -11.29
N TYR A 424 6.92 -6.96 -10.87
CA TYR A 424 6.79 -8.21 -11.60
C TYR A 424 5.35 -8.50 -11.95
N GLU A 425 5.16 -9.21 -13.06
CA GLU A 425 3.88 -9.75 -13.47
C GLU A 425 3.91 -11.28 -13.40
N TYR A 426 2.88 -11.85 -12.77
CA TYR A 426 2.65 -13.27 -12.67
C TYR A 426 1.37 -13.65 -13.41
N GLN A 427 1.45 -14.68 -14.24
CA GLN A 427 0.32 -15.28 -14.91
C GLN A 427 -0.13 -16.52 -14.15
N TYR A 428 -1.44 -16.66 -13.94
CA TYR A 428 -1.99 -17.91 -13.42
C TYR A 428 -2.12 -18.93 -14.55
N ASN A 429 -1.57 -20.12 -14.34
CA ASN A 429 -1.59 -21.20 -15.32
C ASN A 429 -1.79 -22.53 -14.62
N MET A 430 -2.86 -23.25 -14.95
CA MET A 430 -3.17 -24.60 -14.44
C MET A 430 -3.04 -24.75 -12.92
N GLY A 431 -3.48 -23.76 -12.15
CA GLY A 431 -3.46 -23.82 -10.68
C GLY A 431 -2.23 -23.22 -10.00
N THR A 432 -1.30 -22.65 -10.77
CA THR A 432 -0.05 -22.05 -10.27
C THR A 432 0.21 -20.68 -10.89
N TRP A 433 0.87 -19.82 -10.13
CA TRP A 433 1.36 -18.54 -10.63
C TRP A 433 2.76 -18.72 -11.22
N GLU A 434 2.95 -18.27 -12.44
CA GLU A 434 4.22 -18.33 -13.16
C GLU A 434 4.72 -16.91 -13.42
N LEU A 435 5.99 -16.65 -13.09
CA LEU A 435 6.63 -15.38 -13.40
C LEU A 435 6.71 -15.20 -14.90
N LYS A 436 6.18 -14.11 -15.42
CA LYS A 436 6.13 -13.82 -16.84
C LYS A 436 7.40 -13.17 -17.40
N GLY A 437 8.38 -12.91 -16.56
CA GLY A 437 9.57 -12.14 -16.85
C GLY A 437 9.42 -10.70 -16.36
N THR A 438 10.46 -9.90 -16.48
CA THR A 438 10.41 -8.50 -16.15
C THR A 438 9.62 -7.76 -17.22
N THR A 439 8.32 -7.67 -17.06
CA THR A 439 7.45 -6.98 -18.01
C THR A 439 7.45 -5.48 -17.77
N PHE A 440 7.68 -5.05 -16.51
CA PHE A 440 7.65 -3.64 -16.11
C PHE A 440 8.96 -3.27 -15.41
N ILE A 441 9.86 -2.64 -16.15
CA ILE A 441 11.12 -2.14 -15.59
C ILE A 441 10.89 -0.71 -15.12
N VAL A 442 10.99 -0.51 -13.80
CA VAL A 442 10.79 0.78 -13.16
C VAL A 442 12.11 1.54 -13.10
N GLY A 443 12.10 2.75 -13.68
CA GLY A 443 13.26 3.63 -13.72
C GLY A 443 14.32 3.26 -14.75
N GLU A 444 15.28 4.15 -14.92
CA GLU A 444 16.41 3.98 -15.85
C GLU A 444 17.44 2.98 -15.33
N LEU A 445 17.78 3.10 -14.06
CA LEU A 445 18.60 2.09 -13.38
C LEU A 445 17.72 0.92 -12.98
N PRO A 446 18.11 -0.32 -13.29
CA PRO A 446 17.28 -1.47 -12.98
C PRO A 446 16.85 -1.45 -11.51
N GLY A 447 15.54 -1.34 -11.30
CA GLY A 447 14.98 -1.43 -9.98
C GLY A 447 14.87 -0.11 -9.21
N SER A 448 14.04 0.81 -9.67
CA SER A 448 13.70 2.05 -8.97
C SER A 448 12.26 2.06 -8.43
N ALA A 449 11.61 0.90 -8.30
CA ALA A 449 10.26 0.81 -7.77
C ALA A 449 10.22 1.29 -6.31
N ALA A 450 9.21 2.09 -5.99
CA ALA A 450 8.97 2.59 -4.63
C ALA A 450 7.85 1.85 -3.90
N GLY A 451 7.30 0.82 -4.53
CA GLY A 451 6.47 -0.17 -3.89
C GLY A 451 4.99 -0.12 -4.18
N GLY A 452 4.46 0.94 -4.77
CA GLY A 452 3.06 1.01 -5.22
C GLY A 452 2.91 0.56 -6.68
N VAL A 453 1.81 -0.12 -7.01
CA VAL A 453 1.47 -0.51 -8.38
C VAL A 453 -0.04 -0.65 -8.55
N ASP A 454 -0.57 -0.01 -9.56
CA ASP A 454 -1.95 -0.25 -9.96
C ASP A 454 -2.10 -0.18 -11.48
N HIS A 455 -3.19 -0.70 -12.01
CA HIS A 455 -3.42 -0.69 -13.44
C HIS A 455 -4.71 0.04 -13.80
N ASP A 456 -4.65 0.69 -14.93
CA ASP A 456 -5.78 1.35 -15.55
C ASP A 456 -6.64 0.29 -16.27
N PHE A 457 -7.95 0.33 -16.04
CA PHE A 457 -8.91 -0.64 -16.57
C PHE A 457 -9.30 -0.38 -18.03
N GLU A 458 -8.75 0.62 -18.68
CA GLU A 458 -9.07 0.94 -20.06
C GLU A 458 -8.25 0.11 -21.07
N GLU A 459 -8.89 -0.21 -22.22
CA GLU A 459 -8.17 -0.85 -23.32
C GLU A 459 -7.04 0.05 -23.82
N GLY A 460 -5.82 -0.48 -23.86
CA GLY A 460 -4.62 0.28 -24.22
C GLY A 460 -4.11 1.21 -23.12
N GLY A 461 -4.61 1.09 -21.91
CA GLY A 461 -4.15 1.85 -20.73
C GLY A 461 -2.75 1.49 -20.25
N TYR A 462 -2.45 1.91 -19.05
CA TYR A 462 -1.13 1.83 -18.44
C TYR A 462 -1.16 1.05 -17.13
N VAL A 463 -0.04 0.47 -16.77
CA VAL A 463 0.30 0.11 -15.39
C VAL A 463 1.02 1.31 -14.79
N TRP A 464 0.50 1.82 -13.69
CA TRP A 464 1.08 2.93 -12.96
C TRP A 464 1.85 2.42 -11.75
N MET A 465 3.08 2.86 -11.63
CA MET A 465 4.01 2.42 -10.59
C MET A 465 4.64 3.64 -9.93
N THR A 466 4.78 3.58 -8.62
CA THR A 466 5.57 4.57 -7.90
C THR A 466 7.05 4.24 -8.03
N GLY A 467 7.87 5.29 -8.12
CA GLY A 467 9.31 5.11 -8.25
C GLY A 467 10.12 6.23 -7.63
N ASP A 468 11.24 5.84 -7.04
CA ASP A 468 12.26 6.72 -6.51
C ASP A 468 13.43 6.75 -7.51
N ALA A 469 13.86 7.94 -7.92
CA ALA A 469 14.91 8.12 -8.93
C ALA A 469 14.61 7.37 -10.26
N LEU A 470 13.43 7.61 -10.84
CA LEU A 470 12.98 7.01 -12.10
C LEU A 470 13.87 7.40 -13.28
N ASP A 471 14.22 8.68 -13.39
CA ASP A 471 15.22 9.22 -14.30
C ASP A 471 16.30 9.89 -13.46
N PHE A 472 17.55 9.51 -13.71
CA PHE A 472 18.67 9.94 -12.88
C PHE A 472 19.62 10.92 -13.60
N TYR A 473 19.48 11.10 -14.91
CA TYR A 473 20.54 11.74 -15.68
C TYR A 473 20.15 13.05 -16.36
N THR A 474 18.87 13.33 -16.63
CA THR A 474 18.53 14.53 -17.41
C THR A 474 17.04 14.92 -17.32
N PRO A 475 16.72 16.16 -17.02
CA PRO A 475 17.55 17.24 -16.49
C PRO A 475 17.71 17.18 -14.98
N ALA A 476 16.92 16.36 -14.31
CA ALA A 476 16.86 16.21 -12.88
C ALA A 476 16.53 14.78 -12.49
N VAL A 477 16.62 14.47 -11.21
CA VAL A 477 16.21 13.17 -10.67
C VAL A 477 14.70 13.17 -10.49
N VAL A 478 13.99 12.24 -11.13
CA VAL A 478 12.53 12.14 -11.06
C VAL A 478 12.12 11.19 -9.94
N TYR A 479 11.35 11.67 -9.00
CA TYR A 479 10.63 10.89 -7.99
C TYR A 479 9.13 11.03 -8.25
N GLY A 480 8.43 9.94 -8.52
CA GLY A 480 7.03 10.05 -8.87
C GLY A 480 6.40 8.79 -9.45
N LEU A 481 5.62 8.97 -10.53
CA LEU A 481 4.88 7.91 -11.19
C LEU A 481 5.50 7.56 -12.54
N GLN A 482 5.63 6.26 -12.79
CA GLN A 482 5.90 5.72 -14.12
C GLN A 482 4.65 5.04 -14.66
N GLY A 483 4.11 5.54 -15.78
CA GLY A 483 3.05 4.88 -16.54
C GLY A 483 3.63 4.08 -17.68
N THR A 484 3.56 2.76 -17.63
CA THR A 484 4.05 1.85 -18.66
C THR A 484 2.86 1.19 -19.35
N PRO A 485 2.80 1.12 -20.71
CA PRO A 485 1.70 0.44 -21.39
C PRO A 485 1.46 -0.98 -20.88
N HIS A 486 0.22 -1.48 -20.88
CA HIS A 486 -0.13 -2.85 -20.42
C HIS A 486 0.70 -3.96 -21.07
N LYS A 487 1.26 -3.75 -22.25
CA LYS A 487 2.16 -4.70 -22.90
C LYS A 487 3.55 -4.81 -22.26
N GLY A 488 3.82 -3.96 -21.27
CA GLY A 488 5.09 -3.88 -20.58
C GLY A 488 6.15 -3.03 -21.30
N GLY A 489 7.29 -2.92 -20.66
CA GLY A 489 8.46 -2.19 -21.13
C GLY A 489 9.26 -1.54 -20.01
N ASP A 490 10.13 -0.63 -20.42
CA ASP A 490 10.96 0.21 -19.56
C ASP A 490 10.62 1.70 -19.74
N ILE A 491 11.44 2.59 -19.22
CA ILE A 491 11.22 4.03 -19.34
C ILE A 491 11.15 4.52 -20.79
N THR A 492 11.77 3.83 -21.74
CA THR A 492 11.79 4.24 -23.16
C THR A 492 10.42 4.20 -23.83
N VAL A 493 9.47 3.48 -23.24
CA VAL A 493 8.07 3.39 -23.69
C VAL A 493 7.08 3.96 -22.66
N SER A 494 7.60 4.48 -21.56
CA SER A 494 6.82 4.92 -20.40
C SER A 494 6.73 6.44 -20.33
N THR A 495 5.72 6.91 -19.60
CA THR A 495 5.55 8.30 -19.19
C THR A 495 6.04 8.44 -17.76
N LEU A 496 6.81 9.49 -17.47
CA LEU A 496 7.30 9.78 -16.13
C LEU A 496 6.64 11.07 -15.61
N ILE A 497 5.98 11.01 -14.47
CA ILE A 497 5.36 12.16 -13.80
C ILE A 497 6.21 12.50 -12.58
N ASP A 498 6.76 13.71 -12.60
CA ASP A 498 7.50 14.27 -11.48
C ASP A 498 6.55 14.75 -10.39
N MET A 499 6.80 14.38 -9.13
CA MET A 499 5.84 14.62 -8.06
C MET A 499 5.98 15.99 -7.41
N ASP A 500 7.16 16.60 -7.42
CA ASP A 500 7.42 17.89 -6.77
C ASP A 500 7.02 19.12 -7.62
N ASP A 501 6.81 18.94 -8.94
CA ASP A 501 6.50 19.96 -9.94
C ASP A 501 7.72 20.75 -10.43
N GLU A 502 8.92 20.43 -10.00
CA GLU A 502 10.16 21.12 -10.36
C GLU A 502 11.08 20.26 -11.24
N LEU A 503 10.86 20.28 -12.56
CA LEU A 503 11.50 19.41 -13.54
C LEU A 503 13.03 19.60 -13.69
N GLN A 504 13.66 20.48 -12.91
CA GLN A 504 15.06 20.87 -13.09
C GLN A 504 15.91 20.72 -11.83
N ASP A 505 15.35 20.21 -10.77
CA ASP A 505 16.07 20.03 -9.51
C ASP A 505 16.35 18.55 -9.19
N GLN A 506 16.83 18.27 -8.00
CA GLN A 506 17.22 16.94 -7.56
C GLN A 506 16.48 16.53 -6.29
N ASP A 507 15.23 16.92 -6.21
CA ASP A 507 14.36 16.53 -5.12
C ASP A 507 14.34 15.03 -4.91
N LYS A 508 14.15 14.63 -3.65
CA LYS A 508 14.13 13.22 -3.24
C LYS A 508 12.87 12.90 -2.44
N THR A 509 11.74 13.19 -3.04
CA THR A 509 10.44 12.86 -2.45
C THR A 509 10.16 11.38 -2.57
N GLU A 510 10.46 10.63 -1.52
CA GLU A 510 10.16 9.19 -1.49
C GLU A 510 8.68 8.94 -1.72
N GLN A 511 8.40 8.07 -2.68
CA GLN A 511 7.04 7.69 -3.03
C GLN A 511 6.54 6.56 -2.14
N GLY A 512 5.23 6.46 -2.00
CA GLY A 512 4.55 5.38 -1.31
C GLY A 512 3.75 4.52 -2.27
N ASP A 513 2.47 4.39 -1.98
CA ASP A 513 1.51 3.59 -2.72
C ASP A 513 0.79 4.41 -3.80
N VAL A 514 0.15 3.71 -4.74
CA VAL A 514 -0.69 4.30 -5.78
C VAL A 514 -1.95 3.48 -5.99
N GLU A 515 -3.09 4.15 -6.06
CA GLU A 515 -4.39 3.56 -6.34
C GLU A 515 -5.15 4.35 -7.42
N LEU A 516 -5.77 3.66 -8.32
CA LEU A 516 -6.61 4.24 -9.37
C LEU A 516 -8.08 3.96 -9.08
N PRO A 517 -8.95 4.98 -9.05
CA PRO A 517 -10.38 4.73 -8.97
C PRO A 517 -10.87 3.89 -10.14
N ILE A 518 -11.72 2.90 -9.87
CA ILE A 518 -12.24 2.01 -10.90
C ILE A 518 -13.42 2.69 -11.61
N PRO A 519 -13.38 2.88 -12.94
CA PRO A 519 -14.51 3.42 -13.69
C PRO A 519 -15.75 2.54 -13.59
N GLY A 520 -16.94 3.16 -13.54
CA GLY A 520 -18.21 2.43 -13.41
C GLY A 520 -18.53 1.50 -14.59
N ASP A 521 -17.90 1.71 -15.73
CA ASP A 521 -17.99 0.90 -16.94
C ASP A 521 -16.81 -0.07 -17.13
N ALA A 522 -15.87 -0.10 -16.18
CA ALA A 522 -14.75 -1.01 -16.23
C ALA A 522 -15.21 -2.47 -16.24
N MET A 523 -14.55 -3.29 -17.06
CA MET A 523 -14.77 -4.73 -17.04
C MET A 523 -14.21 -5.32 -15.75
N PRO A 524 -14.90 -6.27 -15.11
CA PRO A 524 -14.37 -6.97 -13.95
C PRO A 524 -13.04 -7.66 -14.28
N VAL A 525 -12.12 -7.61 -13.35
CA VAL A 525 -10.88 -8.40 -13.42
C VAL A 525 -11.25 -9.88 -13.27
N PRO A 526 -10.93 -10.75 -14.25
CA PRO A 526 -11.28 -12.17 -14.15
C PRO A 526 -10.53 -12.85 -13.01
N PRO A 527 -11.12 -13.90 -12.41
CA PRO A 527 -10.37 -14.74 -11.49
C PRO A 527 -9.21 -15.42 -12.20
N PRO A 528 -8.18 -15.84 -11.48
CA PRO A 528 -7.11 -16.66 -12.03
C PRO A 528 -7.66 -17.93 -12.65
N GLN A 529 -7.33 -18.21 -13.92
CA GLN A 529 -7.83 -19.36 -14.69
C GLN A 529 -6.88 -20.53 -14.62
#